data_400eae6cc8e35c1a60a1a1cbbb4923ce
#
_entry.id   400eae6cc8e35c1a60a1a1cbbb4923ce
#
_cell.length_a   1.000
_cell.length_b   1.000
_cell.length_c   1.000
_cell.angle_alpha   90.00
_cell.angle_beta   90.00
_cell.angle_gamma   90.00
#
_symmetry.space_group_name_H-M   'P 1'
#
loop_
_entity.id
_entity.type
_entity.pdbx_description
1 polymer ?
#
loop_
_entity_poly.entity_id
_entity_poly.type
_entity_poly.pdbx_seq_one_letter_code
_entity_poly.pdbx_strand_id
1 'polypeptide(L)'
;MYKRQQYIDQSNWHNIFEGLIGEKHRKLYGQYSTPSNLAKLLVNLTMENKTLKILDPCCGTGTIAKEAYKLKKQYNVEPNSLSNNVWASDKVAFPLQLTTISLFDPDNSGNVINVFQKDVANLDIGENIQFFDPYTGAEVFKEFPVFDYIVSNLPFVKGQDIPEDNASILSVNAFIEKKAGANFKLDARADLAYYIPFKLWSIINENGKLGIIISNSWLGTESGENFRKVLLKFFFVENVITSGNGRWFNNAKVVTNILILKRKSENSISIDNPQEQVCFTTLKQKIEDLDVDAHISEIRNNNSRDNDVVRKIVYTRSQIASLETLGVQWGALFTNLAWLPSIAEKLINLKTFFDVKRGMKSGLDSFFYSNTPCNQNVFYQPLLKNSKKTKRLFQSEPDSSVFCCNLSLSELQQDYKEVYNKILQASPSTDGKTPPNVSLRSAGENWYKIKSISANIVTSLNPDTRLFFAKVADNLLINQRFILMDRKKNISENTENILHALMNSLLGMFYIECLSFGRGDGVADLSSDRLKECFKVLNPNFLNEIQKQNIIEAFQPLLDRDIKPLFEELECEDRVHFDNVVLSEFGIQNYYNDIKLSLIHISEPTRLGMIS
;
A
#
# COMPACT_ATOMS: atom_id res chain seq x y z
N MET A 1 -39.43 27.81 -15.53
CA MET A 1 -38.73 26.67 -16.12
C MET A 1 -37.19 26.75 -15.95
N TYR A 2 -36.56 27.89 -16.18
CA TYR A 2 -35.08 28.03 -16.08
C TYR A 2 -34.46 27.83 -14.69
N LYS A 3 -35.15 28.06 -13.59
CA LYS A 3 -34.64 27.81 -12.23
C LYS A 3 -34.59 26.34 -11.81
N ARG A 4 -35.33 25.43 -12.49
CA ARG A 4 -35.28 23.99 -12.22
C ARG A 4 -34.07 23.30 -12.88
N GLN A 5 -33.52 23.84 -13.96
CA GLN A 5 -32.37 23.30 -14.65
C GLN A 5 -31.04 23.48 -13.89
N GLN A 6 -30.92 24.53 -13.05
CA GLN A 6 -29.73 24.71 -12.19
C GLN A 6 -29.63 23.74 -11.01
N TYR A 7 -30.74 23.05 -10.66
CA TYR A 7 -30.76 22.06 -9.59
C TYR A 7 -30.40 20.63 -10.05
N ILE A 8 -30.21 20.39 -11.35
CA ILE A 8 -29.85 19.09 -11.93
C ILE A 8 -28.39 19.09 -12.42
N ASP A 9 -27.54 19.86 -11.78
CA ASP A 9 -26.09 19.65 -11.96
C ASP A 9 -25.69 18.41 -11.17
N GLN A 10 -25.42 17.33 -11.92
CA GLN A 10 -25.13 16.01 -11.38
C GLN A 10 -23.92 15.99 -10.44
N SER A 11 -22.98 16.92 -10.57
CA SER A 11 -21.83 17.07 -9.66
C SER A 11 -22.29 17.45 -8.23
N ASN A 12 -23.34 18.24 -8.10
CA ASN A 12 -23.89 18.61 -6.80
C ASN A 12 -24.64 17.48 -6.11
N TRP A 13 -25.32 16.61 -6.86
CA TRP A 13 -26.04 15.48 -6.28
C TRP A 13 -25.10 14.44 -5.68
N HIS A 14 -23.98 14.13 -6.33
CA HIS A 14 -22.98 13.22 -5.77
C HIS A 14 -22.48 13.71 -4.41
N ASN A 15 -22.12 14.98 -4.31
CA ASN A 15 -21.64 15.57 -3.05
C ASN A 15 -22.70 15.59 -1.95
N ILE A 16 -23.97 15.87 -2.30
CA ILE A 16 -25.10 15.89 -1.35
C ILE A 16 -25.35 14.47 -0.82
N PHE A 17 -25.40 13.46 -1.70
CA PHE A 17 -25.67 12.08 -1.29
C PHE A 17 -24.51 11.44 -0.55
N GLU A 18 -23.25 11.75 -0.88
CA GLU A 18 -22.10 11.36 -0.07
C GLU A 18 -22.16 11.95 1.35
N GLY A 19 -22.64 13.19 1.48
CA GLY A 19 -22.85 13.82 2.79
C GLY A 19 -23.94 13.15 3.63
N LEU A 20 -24.94 12.53 3.00
CA LEU A 20 -26.05 11.85 3.68
C LEU A 20 -25.68 10.42 4.16
N ILE A 21 -24.70 9.78 3.53
CA ILE A 21 -24.23 8.47 3.95
C ILE A 21 -23.19 8.64 5.08
N GLY A 22 -23.56 8.25 6.29
CA GLY A 22 -22.69 8.37 7.46
C GLY A 22 -21.34 7.65 7.26
N GLU A 23 -20.25 8.19 7.82
CA GLU A 23 -18.87 7.70 7.66
C GLU A 23 -18.71 6.22 8.02
N LYS A 24 -19.47 5.73 9.02
CA LYS A 24 -19.48 4.32 9.41
C LYS A 24 -20.05 3.40 8.31
N HIS A 25 -21.12 3.82 7.63
CA HIS A 25 -21.70 3.06 6.51
C HIS A 25 -20.77 3.04 5.30
N ARG A 26 -20.15 4.18 4.98
CA ARG A 26 -19.15 4.25 3.89
C ARG A 26 -17.98 3.29 4.12
N LYS A 27 -17.47 3.23 5.35
CA LYS A 27 -16.39 2.28 5.72
C LYS A 27 -16.83 0.82 5.64
N LEU A 28 -18.06 0.51 6.04
CA LEU A 28 -18.58 -0.87 6.06
C LEU A 28 -18.75 -1.45 4.65
N TYR A 29 -19.16 -0.63 3.68
CA TYR A 29 -19.38 -1.05 2.30
C TYR A 29 -18.25 -0.65 1.35
N GLY A 30 -17.22 0.05 1.84
CA GLY A 30 -16.08 0.52 1.04
C GLY A 30 -16.48 1.49 -0.09
N GLN A 31 -17.61 2.19 0.04
CA GLN A 31 -18.18 3.05 -0.98
C GLN A 31 -17.58 4.45 -0.96
N TYR A 32 -16.90 4.82 -2.04
CA TYR A 32 -16.36 6.15 -2.28
C TYR A 32 -16.66 6.55 -3.72
N SER A 33 -17.26 7.75 -3.89
CA SER A 33 -17.51 8.30 -5.22
C SER A 33 -16.22 8.55 -5.98
N THR A 34 -16.19 8.12 -7.22
CA THR A 34 -15.04 8.30 -8.09
C THR A 34 -15.05 9.71 -8.70
N PRO A 35 -13.99 10.52 -8.57
CA PRO A 35 -13.88 11.81 -9.26
C PRO A 35 -14.06 11.66 -10.76
N SER A 36 -14.77 12.62 -11.39
CA SER A 36 -15.13 12.53 -12.82
C SER A 36 -13.91 12.42 -13.73
N ASN A 37 -12.84 13.18 -13.50
CA ASN A 37 -11.61 13.06 -14.30
C ASN A 37 -10.93 11.70 -14.13
N LEU A 38 -10.98 11.11 -12.93
CA LEU A 38 -10.46 9.78 -12.68
C LEU A 38 -11.28 8.71 -13.40
N ALA A 39 -12.61 8.82 -13.38
CA ALA A 39 -13.52 7.94 -14.13
C ALA A 39 -13.29 8.07 -15.65
N LYS A 40 -13.17 9.31 -16.15
CA LYS A 40 -12.85 9.58 -17.56
C LYS A 40 -11.52 8.97 -17.97
N LEU A 41 -10.47 9.10 -17.14
CA LEU A 41 -9.18 8.50 -17.37
C LEU A 41 -9.28 6.97 -17.43
N LEU A 42 -9.90 6.34 -16.43
CA LEU A 42 -10.06 4.89 -16.34
C LEU A 42 -10.77 4.31 -17.58
N VAL A 43 -11.91 4.91 -17.95
CA VAL A 43 -12.70 4.48 -19.12
C VAL A 43 -11.90 4.63 -20.40
N ASN A 44 -11.23 5.78 -20.59
CA ASN A 44 -10.43 6.01 -21.80
C ASN A 44 -9.24 5.06 -21.90
N LEU A 45 -8.59 4.72 -20.82
CA LEU A 45 -7.47 3.76 -20.80
C LEU A 45 -7.92 2.33 -21.11
N THR A 46 -9.11 1.95 -20.64
CA THR A 46 -9.61 0.58 -20.77
C THR A 46 -10.31 0.33 -22.10
N MET A 47 -11.17 1.25 -22.53
CA MET A 47 -12.05 1.06 -23.69
C MET A 47 -11.40 1.55 -24.99
N GLU A 48 -10.87 0.64 -25.79
CA GLU A 48 -10.27 0.93 -27.10
C GLU A 48 -11.35 1.05 -28.19
N ASN A 49 -12.19 0.05 -28.35
CA ASN A 49 -13.31 0.06 -29.30
C ASN A 49 -14.62 0.46 -28.59
N LYS A 50 -15.19 1.60 -29.02
CA LYS A 50 -16.37 2.22 -28.38
C LYS A 50 -17.69 1.52 -28.71
N THR A 51 -17.72 0.60 -29.69
CA THR A 51 -18.94 -0.14 -30.06
C THR A 51 -19.16 -1.38 -29.20
N LEU A 52 -18.13 -1.87 -28.49
CA LEU A 52 -18.16 -3.11 -27.72
C LEU A 52 -18.83 -2.94 -26.35
N LYS A 53 -19.20 -4.04 -25.70
CA LYS A 53 -19.90 -4.05 -24.41
C LYS A 53 -18.98 -3.71 -23.24
N ILE A 54 -19.50 -2.91 -22.33
CA ILE A 54 -18.81 -2.52 -21.09
C ILE A 54 -19.71 -2.71 -19.87
N LEU A 55 -19.11 -3.15 -18.75
CA LEU A 55 -19.74 -3.33 -17.46
C LEU A 55 -19.02 -2.54 -16.37
N ASP A 56 -19.78 -1.88 -15.49
CA ASP A 56 -19.33 -1.45 -14.18
C ASP A 56 -20.03 -2.27 -13.08
N PRO A 57 -19.39 -3.30 -12.50
CA PRO A 57 -20.02 -4.24 -11.57
C PRO A 57 -20.12 -3.75 -10.12
N CYS A 58 -19.52 -2.58 -9.79
CA CYS A 58 -19.59 -1.92 -8.48
C CYS A 58 -19.83 -0.43 -8.69
N CYS A 59 -20.89 -0.10 -9.44
CA CYS A 59 -21.07 1.22 -10.06
C CYS A 59 -21.38 2.35 -9.06
N GLY A 60 -21.80 2.03 -7.83
CA GLY A 60 -22.22 3.02 -6.87
C GLY A 60 -23.24 4.00 -7.47
N THR A 61 -22.90 5.29 -7.52
CA THR A 61 -23.74 6.37 -8.10
C THR A 61 -23.56 6.55 -9.62
N GLY A 62 -22.82 5.66 -10.28
CA GLY A 62 -22.73 5.55 -11.73
C GLY A 62 -21.74 6.49 -12.44
N THR A 63 -20.80 7.10 -11.75
CA THR A 63 -19.85 8.04 -12.37
C THR A 63 -19.05 7.41 -13.50
N ILE A 64 -18.54 6.19 -13.30
CA ILE A 64 -17.73 5.47 -14.30
C ILE A 64 -18.61 5.04 -15.46
N ALA A 65 -19.79 4.44 -15.20
CA ALA A 65 -20.73 4.02 -16.23
C ALA A 65 -21.19 5.21 -17.09
N LYS A 66 -21.41 6.38 -16.47
CA LYS A 66 -21.74 7.63 -17.16
C LYS A 66 -20.63 8.10 -18.10
N GLU A 67 -19.37 8.06 -17.65
CA GLU A 67 -18.24 8.46 -18.50
C GLU A 67 -18.06 7.46 -19.68
N ALA A 68 -18.33 6.16 -19.45
CA ALA A 68 -18.35 5.17 -20.53
C ALA A 68 -19.46 5.46 -21.56
N TYR A 69 -20.65 5.80 -21.09
CA TYR A 69 -21.77 6.20 -21.95
C TYR A 69 -21.44 7.46 -22.77
N LYS A 70 -20.93 8.51 -22.13
CA LYS A 70 -20.50 9.75 -22.79
C LYS A 70 -19.45 9.50 -23.87
N LEU A 71 -18.42 8.70 -23.55
CA LEU A 71 -17.36 8.39 -24.50
C LEU A 71 -17.91 7.66 -25.71
N LYS A 72 -18.82 6.68 -25.56
CA LYS A 72 -19.51 6.02 -26.67
C LYS A 72 -20.33 6.99 -27.51
N LYS A 73 -21.09 7.88 -26.87
CA LYS A 73 -21.91 8.90 -27.55
C LYS A 73 -21.06 9.86 -28.39
N GLN A 74 -19.91 10.29 -27.88
CA GLN A 74 -18.94 11.14 -28.60
C GLN A 74 -18.42 10.48 -29.89
N TYR A 75 -18.34 9.15 -29.93
CA TYR A 75 -17.91 8.38 -31.09
C TYR A 75 -19.08 7.97 -32.00
N ASN A 76 -20.23 8.63 -31.91
CA ASN A 76 -21.43 8.42 -32.73
C ASN A 76 -21.90 6.96 -32.77
N VAL A 77 -21.81 6.25 -31.62
CA VAL A 77 -22.42 4.93 -31.47
C VAL A 77 -23.93 5.08 -31.53
N GLU A 78 -24.59 4.26 -32.35
CA GLU A 78 -26.06 4.26 -32.55
C GLU A 78 -26.80 4.20 -31.19
N PRO A 79 -27.88 4.98 -30.98
CA PRO A 79 -28.59 5.08 -29.71
C PRO A 79 -29.02 3.74 -29.11
N ASN A 80 -29.58 2.85 -29.92
CA ASN A 80 -29.96 1.48 -29.48
C ASN A 80 -28.76 0.65 -29.04
N SER A 81 -27.63 0.80 -29.72
CA SER A 81 -26.36 0.16 -29.37
C SER A 81 -25.78 0.72 -28.08
N LEU A 82 -25.91 2.04 -27.84
CA LEU A 82 -25.48 2.69 -26.59
C LEU A 82 -26.12 2.04 -25.37
N SER A 83 -27.46 1.97 -25.34
CA SER A 83 -28.20 1.41 -24.20
C SER A 83 -27.91 -0.07 -23.99
N ASN A 84 -27.75 -0.82 -25.09
CA ASN A 84 -27.49 -2.26 -25.00
C ASN A 84 -26.03 -2.60 -24.60
N ASN A 85 -25.10 -1.67 -24.79
CA ASN A 85 -23.67 -1.92 -24.60
C ASN A 85 -23.08 -1.32 -23.32
N VAL A 86 -23.87 -0.59 -22.51
CA VAL A 86 -23.44 -0.09 -21.20
C VAL A 86 -24.26 -0.77 -20.11
N TRP A 87 -23.60 -1.50 -19.23
CA TRP A 87 -24.21 -2.23 -18.12
C TRP A 87 -23.61 -1.75 -16.81
N ALA A 88 -24.44 -1.67 -15.77
CA ALA A 88 -24.00 -1.27 -14.44
C ALA A 88 -24.74 -2.06 -13.36
N SER A 89 -24.02 -2.51 -12.34
CA SER A 89 -24.61 -3.17 -11.19
C SER A 89 -23.95 -2.73 -9.89
N ASP A 90 -24.69 -2.83 -8.81
CA ASP A 90 -24.18 -2.65 -7.45
C ASP A 90 -24.95 -3.57 -6.50
N LYS A 91 -24.33 -3.93 -5.39
CA LYS A 91 -24.96 -4.70 -4.31
C LYS A 91 -26.07 -3.91 -3.61
N VAL A 92 -25.93 -2.58 -3.55
CA VAL A 92 -26.80 -1.67 -2.81
C VAL A 92 -27.78 -1.01 -3.76
N ALA A 93 -29.10 -1.15 -3.51
CA ALA A 93 -30.16 -0.66 -4.38
C ALA A 93 -30.23 0.88 -4.49
N PHE A 94 -30.00 1.62 -3.39
CA PHE A 94 -30.16 3.06 -3.38
C PHE A 94 -29.26 3.81 -4.38
N PRO A 95 -27.95 3.56 -4.46
CA PRO A 95 -27.09 4.20 -5.45
C PRO A 95 -27.50 3.93 -6.91
N LEU A 96 -28.11 2.77 -7.18
CA LEU A 96 -28.56 2.39 -8.54
C LEU A 96 -29.64 3.32 -9.11
N GLN A 97 -30.48 3.92 -8.25
CA GLN A 97 -31.46 4.92 -8.69
C GLN A 97 -30.75 6.14 -9.29
N LEU A 98 -29.64 6.56 -8.66
CA LEU A 98 -28.82 7.67 -9.16
C LEU A 98 -28.06 7.29 -10.42
N THR A 99 -27.57 6.04 -10.50
CA THR A 99 -26.95 5.50 -11.70
C THR A 99 -27.92 5.49 -12.88
N THR A 100 -29.16 5.06 -12.68
CA THR A 100 -30.21 5.08 -13.71
C THR A 100 -30.47 6.52 -14.19
N ILE A 101 -30.61 7.47 -13.29
CA ILE A 101 -30.76 8.90 -13.65
C ILE A 101 -29.52 9.43 -14.39
N SER A 102 -28.33 9.01 -13.98
CA SER A 102 -27.06 9.43 -14.60
C SER A 102 -26.87 8.93 -16.02
N LEU A 103 -27.46 7.77 -16.35
CA LEU A 103 -27.43 7.15 -17.68
C LEU A 103 -28.66 7.52 -18.54
N PHE A 104 -29.63 8.24 -17.96
CA PHE A 104 -30.78 8.72 -18.73
C PHE A 104 -30.35 9.76 -19.77
N ASP A 105 -30.69 9.50 -21.01
CA ASP A 105 -30.44 10.38 -22.15
C ASP A 105 -31.76 10.64 -22.89
N PRO A 106 -32.20 11.90 -23.06
CA PRO A 106 -33.42 12.22 -23.79
C PRO A 106 -33.44 11.66 -25.22
N ASP A 107 -32.29 11.63 -25.89
CA ASP A 107 -32.17 11.08 -27.27
C ASP A 107 -32.34 9.56 -27.31
N ASN A 108 -32.32 8.91 -26.17
CA ASN A 108 -32.38 7.46 -26.01
C ASN A 108 -33.46 7.03 -24.99
N SER A 109 -34.44 7.87 -24.74
CA SER A 109 -35.41 7.74 -23.66
C SER A 109 -36.31 6.48 -23.76
N GLY A 110 -36.42 5.90 -24.95
CA GLY A 110 -37.22 4.67 -25.19
C GLY A 110 -36.49 3.37 -24.91
N ASN A 111 -35.22 3.40 -24.60
CA ASN A 111 -34.46 2.18 -24.42
C ASN A 111 -34.30 1.81 -22.94
N VAL A 112 -34.32 0.52 -22.66
CA VAL A 112 -34.08 -0.04 -21.34
C VAL A 112 -32.64 0.25 -20.92
N ILE A 113 -32.46 0.93 -19.78
CA ILE A 113 -31.15 1.18 -19.16
C ILE A 113 -30.72 -0.06 -18.38
N ASN A 114 -29.56 -0.65 -18.70
CA ASN A 114 -29.09 -1.89 -18.09
C ASN A 114 -28.43 -1.64 -16.72
N VAL A 115 -29.22 -1.15 -15.76
CA VAL A 115 -28.83 -0.95 -14.36
C VAL A 115 -29.65 -1.91 -13.49
N PHE A 116 -28.96 -2.72 -12.67
CA PHE A 116 -29.62 -3.76 -11.88
C PHE A 116 -28.88 -4.01 -10.56
N GLN A 117 -29.61 -4.51 -9.57
CA GLN A 117 -29.06 -4.82 -8.25
C GLN A 117 -28.51 -6.25 -8.25
N LYS A 118 -27.19 -6.38 -8.07
CA LYS A 118 -26.54 -7.68 -7.86
C LYS A 118 -25.16 -7.50 -7.22
N ASP A 119 -24.79 -8.45 -6.35
CA ASP A 119 -23.42 -8.55 -5.82
C ASP A 119 -22.50 -9.05 -6.93
N VAL A 120 -21.35 -8.41 -7.13
CA VAL A 120 -20.34 -8.79 -8.12
C VAL A 120 -19.93 -10.27 -8.00
N ALA A 121 -19.92 -10.80 -6.79
CA ALA A 121 -19.60 -12.21 -6.53
C ALA A 121 -20.58 -13.21 -7.17
N ASN A 122 -21.81 -12.76 -7.46
CA ASN A 122 -22.92 -13.60 -7.97
C ASN A 122 -23.28 -13.31 -9.42
N LEU A 123 -22.44 -12.60 -10.17
CA LEU A 123 -22.65 -12.33 -11.59
C LEU A 123 -22.32 -13.58 -12.43
N ASP A 124 -23.30 -14.15 -13.14
CA ASP A 124 -23.11 -15.34 -13.97
C ASP A 124 -23.64 -15.11 -15.38
N ILE A 125 -22.84 -15.51 -16.39
CA ILE A 125 -23.22 -15.43 -17.83
C ILE A 125 -24.44 -16.30 -18.11
N GLY A 126 -25.33 -15.78 -18.94
CA GLY A 126 -26.56 -16.50 -19.37
C GLY A 126 -27.72 -16.35 -18.38
N GLU A 127 -27.51 -15.71 -17.23
CA GLU A 127 -28.60 -15.45 -16.29
C GLU A 127 -29.56 -14.38 -16.84
N ASN A 128 -30.87 -14.59 -16.67
CA ASN A 128 -31.86 -13.58 -17.02
C ASN A 128 -31.97 -12.50 -15.96
N ILE A 129 -31.63 -11.27 -16.33
CA ILE A 129 -31.75 -10.08 -15.48
C ILE A 129 -33.05 -9.36 -15.82
N GLN A 130 -33.86 -9.06 -14.81
CA GLN A 130 -35.10 -8.32 -14.94
C GLN A 130 -34.85 -6.82 -15.01
N PHE A 131 -35.47 -6.16 -15.97
CA PHE A 131 -35.54 -4.71 -16.15
C PHE A 131 -37.00 -4.28 -16.35
N PHE A 132 -37.23 -2.99 -16.45
CA PHE A 132 -38.55 -2.44 -16.77
C PHE A 132 -38.45 -1.55 -18.01
N ASP A 133 -39.40 -1.72 -18.91
CA ASP A 133 -39.56 -0.86 -20.06
C ASP A 133 -39.94 0.56 -19.59
N PRO A 134 -39.23 1.62 -20.01
CA PRO A 134 -39.43 2.96 -19.49
C PRO A 134 -40.76 3.61 -19.89
N TYR A 135 -41.42 3.13 -20.94
CA TYR A 135 -42.71 3.66 -21.39
C TYR A 135 -43.91 2.89 -20.86
N THR A 136 -43.83 1.57 -20.89
CA THR A 136 -44.96 0.72 -20.53
C THR A 136 -44.95 0.25 -19.09
N GLY A 137 -43.77 0.32 -18.43
CA GLY A 137 -43.54 -0.28 -17.11
C GLY A 137 -43.56 -1.83 -17.14
N ALA A 138 -43.63 -2.44 -18.30
CA ALA A 138 -43.64 -3.90 -18.44
C ALA A 138 -42.26 -4.47 -18.07
N GLU A 139 -42.28 -5.67 -17.51
CA GLU A 139 -41.05 -6.43 -17.23
C GLU A 139 -40.37 -6.86 -18.54
N VAL A 140 -39.06 -6.62 -18.60
CA VAL A 140 -38.21 -7.03 -19.73
C VAL A 140 -37.04 -7.85 -19.15
N PHE A 141 -36.84 -9.03 -19.69
CA PHE A 141 -35.72 -9.89 -19.29
C PHE A 141 -34.62 -9.83 -20.35
N LYS A 142 -33.38 -9.62 -19.91
CA LYS A 142 -32.19 -9.68 -20.76
C LYS A 142 -31.22 -10.69 -20.19
N GLU A 143 -30.69 -11.56 -21.06
CA GLU A 143 -29.61 -12.48 -20.71
C GLU A 143 -28.33 -11.67 -20.38
N PHE A 144 -27.67 -11.97 -19.25
CA PHE A 144 -26.42 -11.34 -18.82
C PHE A 144 -25.30 -11.80 -19.77
N PRO A 145 -24.70 -10.85 -20.52
CA PRO A 145 -23.75 -11.20 -21.58
C PRO A 145 -22.34 -11.38 -21.06
N VAL A 146 -21.42 -11.83 -21.92
CA VAL A 146 -19.99 -11.65 -21.79
C VAL A 146 -19.61 -10.23 -22.20
N PHE A 147 -18.62 -9.64 -21.54
CA PHE A 147 -18.18 -8.26 -21.77
C PHE A 147 -16.81 -8.19 -22.42
N ASP A 148 -16.60 -7.16 -23.23
CA ASP A 148 -15.30 -6.86 -23.83
C ASP A 148 -14.46 -5.98 -22.89
N TYR A 149 -15.15 -5.11 -22.13
CA TYR A 149 -14.55 -4.21 -21.16
C TYR A 149 -15.30 -4.27 -19.83
N ILE A 150 -14.53 -4.27 -18.75
CA ILE A 150 -15.05 -4.08 -17.40
C ILE A 150 -14.26 -2.94 -16.75
N VAL A 151 -14.96 -1.98 -16.18
CA VAL A 151 -14.36 -0.83 -15.48
C VAL A 151 -15.02 -0.68 -14.12
N SER A 152 -14.23 -0.50 -13.07
CA SER A 152 -14.82 -0.32 -11.74
C SER A 152 -13.86 0.33 -10.75
N ASN A 153 -14.43 1.06 -9.80
CA ASN A 153 -13.78 1.40 -8.55
C ASN A 153 -14.16 0.33 -7.52
N LEU A 154 -13.25 -0.59 -7.22
CA LEU A 154 -13.54 -1.73 -6.35
C LEU A 154 -13.72 -1.30 -4.88
N PRO A 155 -14.59 -1.99 -4.11
CA PRO A 155 -14.85 -1.65 -2.71
C PRO A 155 -13.60 -1.82 -1.84
N PHE A 156 -13.25 -0.79 -1.03
CA PHE A 156 -12.09 -0.79 -0.14
C PHE A 156 -12.41 -1.44 1.22
N VAL A 157 -12.80 -2.72 1.19
CA VAL A 157 -13.08 -3.51 2.40
C VAL A 157 -11.85 -4.32 2.77
N LYS A 158 -11.35 -4.09 4.00
CA LYS A 158 -10.15 -4.78 4.49
C LYS A 158 -10.46 -6.23 4.86
N GLY A 159 -9.52 -7.12 4.64
CA GLY A 159 -9.67 -8.53 4.92
C GLY A 159 -10.04 -8.86 6.39
N GLN A 160 -9.58 -8.05 7.35
CA GLN A 160 -9.94 -8.21 8.77
C GLN A 160 -11.43 -7.94 9.06
N ASP A 161 -12.13 -7.21 8.17
CA ASP A 161 -13.54 -6.84 8.31
C ASP A 161 -14.46 -7.83 7.55
N ILE A 162 -13.89 -8.87 6.95
CA ILE A 162 -14.60 -9.91 6.19
C ILE A 162 -14.66 -11.19 7.04
N PRO A 163 -15.83 -11.84 7.17
CA PRO A 163 -15.93 -13.14 7.82
C PRO A 163 -15.06 -14.21 7.12
N GLU A 164 -14.38 -15.06 7.91
CA GLU A 164 -13.47 -16.10 7.37
C GLU A 164 -14.23 -17.19 6.57
N ASP A 165 -15.51 -17.41 6.86
CA ASP A 165 -16.41 -18.36 6.20
C ASP A 165 -17.18 -17.76 5.01
N ASN A 166 -16.73 -16.62 4.46
CA ASN A 166 -17.38 -15.97 3.34
C ASN A 166 -17.37 -16.87 2.10
N ALA A 167 -18.56 -17.36 1.72
CA ALA A 167 -18.73 -18.31 0.63
C ALA A 167 -18.20 -17.81 -0.72
N SER A 168 -18.30 -16.51 -0.99
CA SER A 168 -17.80 -15.89 -2.22
C SER A 168 -16.29 -15.95 -2.31
N ILE A 169 -15.59 -15.68 -1.20
CA ILE A 169 -14.13 -15.79 -1.14
C ILE A 169 -13.66 -17.23 -1.33
N LEU A 170 -14.32 -18.17 -0.67
CA LEU A 170 -14.00 -19.59 -0.80
C LEU A 170 -14.20 -20.08 -2.24
N SER A 171 -15.28 -19.64 -2.90
CA SER A 171 -15.56 -20.01 -4.29
C SER A 171 -14.51 -19.45 -5.27
N VAL A 172 -14.06 -18.20 -5.07
CA VAL A 172 -13.01 -17.60 -5.90
C VAL A 172 -11.68 -18.30 -5.70
N ASN A 173 -11.29 -18.64 -4.48
CA ASN A 173 -10.07 -19.41 -4.24
C ASN A 173 -10.13 -20.80 -4.86
N ALA A 174 -11.27 -21.51 -4.75
CA ALA A 174 -11.45 -22.79 -5.42
C ALA A 174 -11.35 -22.66 -6.95
N PHE A 175 -11.88 -21.58 -7.52
CA PHE A 175 -11.73 -21.27 -8.95
C PHE A 175 -10.25 -21.05 -9.33
N ILE A 176 -9.51 -20.24 -8.55
CA ILE A 176 -8.09 -19.97 -8.79
C ILE A 176 -7.27 -21.28 -8.73
N GLU A 177 -7.46 -22.08 -7.69
CA GLU A 177 -6.77 -23.37 -7.53
C GLU A 177 -7.08 -24.34 -8.69
N LYS A 178 -8.33 -24.40 -9.13
CA LYS A 178 -8.73 -25.23 -10.27
C LYS A 178 -8.05 -24.80 -11.57
N LYS A 179 -7.89 -23.50 -11.82
CA LYS A 179 -7.35 -22.96 -13.08
C LYS A 179 -5.83 -22.83 -13.10
N ALA A 180 -5.21 -22.38 -11.99
CA ALA A 180 -3.79 -22.08 -11.91
C ALA A 180 -2.98 -23.14 -11.14
N GLY A 181 -3.64 -24.06 -10.43
CA GLY A 181 -3.01 -25.10 -9.61
C GLY A 181 -3.08 -24.82 -8.10
N ALA A 182 -2.96 -25.87 -7.28
CA ALA A 182 -3.20 -25.85 -5.83
C ALA A 182 -2.28 -24.89 -5.05
N ASN A 183 -1.14 -24.48 -5.61
CA ASN A 183 -0.20 -23.55 -4.98
C ASN A 183 -0.60 -22.07 -5.16
N PHE A 184 -1.62 -21.79 -5.97
CA PHE A 184 -2.10 -20.45 -6.24
C PHE A 184 -3.41 -20.21 -5.50
N LYS A 185 -3.38 -19.36 -4.50
CA LYS A 185 -4.56 -18.90 -3.75
C LYS A 185 -4.29 -17.55 -3.13
N LEU A 186 -5.34 -16.82 -2.84
CA LEU A 186 -5.28 -15.57 -2.08
C LEU A 186 -5.37 -15.87 -0.59
N ASP A 187 -4.72 -15.03 0.22
CA ASP A 187 -4.77 -15.15 1.67
C ASP A 187 -6.19 -14.90 2.19
N ALA A 188 -6.64 -15.67 3.16
CA ALA A 188 -7.98 -15.53 3.75
C ALA A 188 -8.26 -14.13 4.34
N ARG A 189 -7.20 -13.38 4.67
CA ARG A 189 -7.26 -12.00 5.18
C ARG A 189 -6.88 -10.95 4.14
N ALA A 190 -6.90 -11.31 2.86
CA ALA A 190 -6.70 -10.35 1.78
C ALA A 190 -7.91 -9.39 1.66
N ASP A 191 -7.65 -8.16 1.23
CA ASP A 191 -8.72 -7.19 0.98
C ASP A 191 -9.71 -7.72 -0.07
N LEU A 192 -11.01 -7.40 0.08
CA LEU A 192 -12.06 -7.88 -0.82
C LEU A 192 -11.75 -7.60 -2.30
N ALA A 193 -11.17 -6.43 -2.57
CA ALA A 193 -10.79 -6.01 -3.91
C ALA A 193 -9.80 -6.96 -4.62
N TYR A 194 -9.07 -7.82 -3.89
CA TYR A 194 -8.14 -8.77 -4.50
C TYR A 194 -8.85 -9.99 -5.11
N TYR A 195 -10.03 -10.34 -4.62
CA TYR A 195 -10.80 -11.49 -5.13
C TYR A 195 -11.61 -11.15 -6.39
N ILE A 196 -12.10 -9.91 -6.48
CA ILE A 196 -13.03 -9.47 -7.52
C ILE A 196 -12.46 -9.65 -8.95
N PRO A 197 -11.20 -9.31 -9.28
CA PRO A 197 -10.67 -9.50 -10.64
C PRO A 197 -10.79 -10.94 -11.16
N PHE A 198 -10.64 -11.94 -10.29
CA PHE A 198 -10.73 -13.35 -10.67
C PHE A 198 -12.17 -13.81 -10.89
N LYS A 199 -13.15 -13.25 -10.18
CA LYS A 199 -14.56 -13.41 -10.50
C LYS A 199 -14.88 -12.78 -11.86
N LEU A 200 -14.39 -11.55 -12.09
CA LEU A 200 -14.61 -10.84 -13.35
C LEU A 200 -13.94 -11.52 -14.56
N TRP A 201 -12.86 -12.27 -14.32
CA TRP A 201 -12.21 -13.06 -15.38
C TRP A 201 -13.17 -14.04 -16.06
N SER A 202 -14.14 -14.59 -15.33
CA SER A 202 -15.12 -15.54 -15.87
C SER A 202 -16.19 -14.90 -16.76
N ILE A 203 -16.39 -13.58 -16.67
CA ILE A 203 -17.45 -12.86 -17.38
C ILE A 203 -16.93 -11.86 -18.43
N ILE A 204 -15.61 -11.80 -18.62
CA ILE A 204 -14.99 -10.96 -19.65
C ILE A 204 -14.47 -11.82 -20.80
N ASN A 205 -14.55 -11.33 -22.05
CA ASN A 205 -14.07 -12.02 -23.24
C ASN A 205 -12.56 -12.30 -23.19
N GLU A 206 -12.09 -13.33 -23.90
CA GLU A 206 -10.64 -13.50 -24.14
C GLU A 206 -10.09 -12.25 -24.81
N ASN A 207 -8.94 -11.79 -24.34
CA ASN A 207 -8.35 -10.51 -24.72
C ASN A 207 -9.17 -9.27 -24.33
N GLY A 208 -10.30 -9.42 -23.64
CA GLY A 208 -11.02 -8.29 -23.04
C GLY A 208 -10.19 -7.58 -21.97
N LYS A 209 -10.50 -6.31 -21.70
CA LYS A 209 -9.74 -5.48 -20.77
C LYS A 209 -10.54 -5.14 -19.52
N LEU A 210 -9.85 -5.23 -18.39
CA LEU A 210 -10.35 -4.86 -17.07
C LEU A 210 -9.58 -3.64 -16.58
N GLY A 211 -10.26 -2.52 -16.40
CA GLY A 211 -9.73 -1.30 -15.77
C GLY A 211 -10.29 -1.15 -14.37
N ILE A 212 -9.46 -1.24 -13.35
CA ILE A 212 -9.91 -1.16 -11.96
C ILE A 212 -9.13 -0.14 -11.14
N ILE A 213 -9.84 0.48 -10.18
CA ILE A 213 -9.23 1.26 -9.12
C ILE A 213 -9.20 0.40 -7.86
N ILE A 214 -8.04 0.30 -7.22
CA ILE A 214 -7.78 -0.54 -6.07
C ILE A 214 -6.86 0.20 -5.06
N SER A 215 -6.92 -0.14 -3.76
CA SER A 215 -5.98 0.41 -2.79
C SER A 215 -4.54 0.00 -3.13
N ASN A 216 -3.55 0.86 -2.84
CA ASN A 216 -2.14 0.59 -3.15
C ASN A 216 -1.48 -0.47 -2.25
N SER A 217 -2.18 -1.01 -1.25
CA SER A 217 -1.65 -1.98 -0.29
C SER A 217 -1.09 -3.25 -0.97
N TRP A 218 -1.64 -3.64 -2.12
CA TRP A 218 -1.18 -4.80 -2.90
C TRP A 218 0.26 -4.67 -3.42
N LEU A 219 0.79 -3.44 -3.55
CA LEU A 219 2.15 -3.19 -4.03
C LEU A 219 3.22 -3.62 -3.01
N GLY A 220 2.86 -3.66 -1.73
CA GLY A 220 3.86 -3.82 -0.71
C GLY A 220 3.43 -4.69 0.50
N THR A 221 2.23 -5.27 0.61
CA THR A 221 1.83 -6.18 1.70
C THR A 221 2.14 -7.64 1.36
N GLU A 222 2.17 -8.52 2.36
CA GLU A 222 2.35 -9.97 2.18
C GLU A 222 1.18 -10.56 1.37
N SER A 223 -0.06 -10.23 1.74
CA SER A 223 -1.24 -10.63 0.96
C SER A 223 -1.22 -10.05 -0.47
N GLY A 224 -0.61 -8.88 -0.66
CA GLY A 224 -0.37 -8.29 -1.97
C GLY A 224 0.62 -9.10 -2.80
N GLU A 225 1.61 -9.75 -2.19
CA GLU A 225 2.54 -10.62 -2.93
C GLU A 225 1.82 -11.82 -3.54
N ASN A 226 0.97 -12.50 -2.77
CA ASN A 226 0.14 -13.58 -3.29
C ASN A 226 -0.84 -13.11 -4.36
N PHE A 227 -1.46 -11.93 -4.16
CA PHE A 227 -2.31 -11.32 -5.19
C PHE A 227 -1.54 -11.08 -6.49
N ARG A 228 -0.33 -10.51 -6.46
CA ARG A 228 0.49 -10.27 -7.67
C ARG A 228 0.83 -11.57 -8.39
N LYS A 229 1.23 -12.62 -7.64
CA LYS A 229 1.53 -13.95 -8.22
C LYS A 229 0.33 -14.53 -8.96
N VAL A 230 -0.85 -14.47 -8.37
CA VAL A 230 -2.10 -14.97 -8.99
C VAL A 230 -2.51 -14.07 -10.15
N LEU A 231 -2.43 -12.74 -9.98
CA LEU A 231 -2.81 -11.78 -11.02
C LEU A 231 -2.04 -12.00 -12.33
N LEU A 232 -0.73 -12.19 -12.23
CA LEU A 232 0.15 -12.45 -13.37
C LEU A 232 -0.15 -13.79 -14.10
N LYS A 233 -0.82 -14.75 -13.46
CA LYS A 233 -1.29 -15.98 -14.12
C LYS A 233 -2.52 -15.71 -14.98
N PHE A 234 -3.48 -14.93 -14.48
CA PHE A 234 -4.77 -14.73 -15.13
C PHE A 234 -4.80 -13.56 -16.12
N PHE A 235 -3.92 -12.57 -15.93
CA PHE A 235 -3.92 -11.34 -16.71
C PHE A 235 -2.54 -10.95 -17.23
N PHE A 236 -2.51 -10.29 -18.39
CA PHE A 236 -1.42 -9.39 -18.76
C PHE A 236 -1.66 -8.08 -18.01
N VAL A 237 -0.71 -7.69 -17.16
CA VAL A 237 -0.76 -6.42 -16.45
C VAL A 237 -0.18 -5.34 -17.38
N GLU A 238 -1.04 -4.66 -18.13
CA GLU A 238 -0.58 -3.70 -19.15
C GLU A 238 -0.03 -2.42 -18.49
N ASN A 239 -0.74 -1.89 -17.48
CA ASN A 239 -0.31 -0.66 -16.81
C ASN A 239 -0.75 -0.62 -15.34
N VAL A 240 0.15 -0.19 -14.47
CA VAL A 240 -0.10 0.13 -13.07
C VAL A 240 0.11 1.63 -12.93
N ILE A 241 -0.94 2.39 -12.59
CA ILE A 241 -0.89 3.85 -12.55
C ILE A 241 -1.09 4.33 -11.13
N THR A 242 -0.20 5.22 -10.67
CA THR A 242 -0.28 5.88 -9.36
C THR A 242 -0.32 7.39 -9.49
N SER A 243 -0.80 8.06 -8.44
CA SER A 243 -0.68 9.52 -8.33
C SER A 243 0.71 9.90 -7.83
N GLY A 244 1.36 10.82 -8.52
CA GLY A 244 2.56 11.51 -8.06
C GLY A 244 2.25 12.79 -7.29
N ASN A 245 0.99 13.22 -7.26
CA ASN A 245 0.59 14.49 -6.65
C ASN A 245 -0.73 14.34 -5.87
N GLY A 246 -0.62 13.95 -4.60
CA GLY A 246 -1.76 13.84 -3.70
C GLY A 246 -2.59 12.57 -3.91
N ARG A 247 -3.73 12.51 -3.22
CA ARG A 247 -4.69 11.40 -3.29
C ARG A 247 -5.77 11.71 -4.31
N TRP A 248 -6.25 10.67 -4.98
CA TRP A 248 -7.40 10.81 -5.90
C TRP A 248 -8.75 10.93 -5.16
N PHE A 249 -8.82 10.50 -3.91
CA PHE A 249 -10.05 10.52 -3.10
C PHE A 249 -9.84 11.40 -1.87
N ASN A 250 -10.49 12.56 -1.83
CA ASN A 250 -10.38 13.49 -0.70
C ASN A 250 -11.03 12.95 0.58
N ASN A 251 -12.07 12.11 0.43
CA ASN A 251 -12.86 11.56 1.54
C ASN A 251 -12.38 10.17 2.01
N ALA A 252 -11.39 9.57 1.34
CA ALA A 252 -10.81 8.28 1.71
C ALA A 252 -9.36 8.46 2.16
N LYS A 253 -9.05 7.95 3.36
CA LYS A 253 -7.65 7.86 3.84
C LYS A 253 -6.91 6.68 3.19
N VAL A 254 -7.08 6.52 1.87
CA VAL A 254 -6.52 5.40 1.09
C VAL A 254 -5.81 5.97 -0.12
N VAL A 255 -4.59 5.55 -0.34
CA VAL A 255 -3.89 5.74 -1.62
C VAL A 255 -4.33 4.63 -2.56
N THR A 256 -4.61 4.97 -3.82
CA THR A 256 -5.16 4.04 -4.80
C THR A 256 -4.32 3.99 -6.07
N ASN A 257 -4.45 2.88 -6.79
CA ASN A 257 -3.85 2.69 -8.11
C ASN A 257 -4.94 2.36 -9.14
N ILE A 258 -4.71 2.73 -10.40
CA ILE A 258 -5.41 2.15 -11.54
C ILE A 258 -4.59 0.95 -12.03
N LEU A 259 -5.29 -0.17 -12.28
CA LEU A 259 -4.75 -1.33 -12.97
C LEU A 259 -5.47 -1.51 -14.29
N ILE A 260 -4.71 -1.57 -15.39
CA ILE A 260 -5.19 -1.96 -16.71
C ILE A 260 -4.70 -3.37 -16.98
N LEU A 261 -5.65 -4.29 -17.04
CA LEU A 261 -5.44 -5.72 -17.14
C LEU A 261 -6.08 -6.25 -18.43
N LYS A 262 -5.37 -7.11 -19.14
CA LYS A 262 -5.94 -7.83 -20.29
C LYS A 262 -6.09 -9.32 -19.92
N ARG A 263 -7.27 -9.88 -20.14
CA ARG A 263 -7.55 -11.28 -19.81
C ARG A 263 -6.67 -12.22 -20.63
N LYS A 264 -6.00 -13.17 -19.99
CA LYS A 264 -5.32 -14.30 -20.64
C LYS A 264 -6.34 -15.36 -21.03
N SER A 265 -6.08 -16.06 -22.14
CA SER A 265 -6.81 -17.27 -22.47
C SER A 265 -6.56 -18.37 -21.44
N GLU A 266 -7.45 -19.36 -21.35
CA GLU A 266 -7.27 -20.49 -20.41
C GLU A 266 -5.94 -21.22 -20.64
N ASN A 267 -5.55 -21.42 -21.88
CA ASN A 267 -4.29 -22.07 -22.23
C ASN A 267 -3.06 -21.25 -21.83
N SER A 268 -3.20 -19.94 -21.71
CA SER A 268 -2.08 -19.03 -21.35
C SER A 268 -1.87 -18.91 -19.84
N ILE A 269 -2.78 -19.39 -18.99
CA ILE A 269 -2.66 -19.35 -17.53
C ILE A 269 -1.42 -20.17 -17.06
N SER A 270 -1.13 -21.28 -17.71
CA SER A 270 0.01 -22.15 -17.39
C SER A 270 1.33 -21.65 -17.97
N ILE A 271 1.32 -20.68 -18.90
CA ILE A 271 2.50 -20.20 -19.60
C ILE A 271 3.10 -19.02 -18.85
N ASP A 272 4.35 -19.15 -18.42
CA ASP A 272 5.15 -18.03 -17.92
C ASP A 272 5.98 -17.43 -19.05
N ASN A 273 5.66 -16.18 -19.42
CA ASN A 273 6.43 -15.44 -20.42
C ASN A 273 7.33 -14.40 -19.72
N PRO A 274 8.67 -14.66 -19.64
CA PRO A 274 9.60 -13.74 -18.99
C PRO A 274 9.77 -12.41 -19.73
N GLN A 275 9.39 -12.33 -21.00
CA GLN A 275 9.45 -11.13 -21.83
C GLN A 275 8.17 -10.29 -21.80
N GLU A 276 7.13 -10.76 -21.11
CA GLU A 276 5.91 -10.00 -20.90
C GLU A 276 6.24 -8.68 -20.19
N GLN A 277 5.76 -7.57 -20.72
CA GLN A 277 6.04 -6.23 -20.22
C GLN A 277 4.94 -5.75 -19.26
N VAL A 278 5.35 -5.05 -18.22
CA VAL A 278 4.49 -4.32 -17.29
C VAL A 278 4.93 -2.87 -17.27
N CYS A 279 3.99 -1.96 -17.51
CA CYS A 279 4.24 -0.52 -17.43
C CYS A 279 3.86 0.01 -16.05
N PHE A 280 4.72 0.82 -15.45
CA PHE A 280 4.47 1.54 -14.20
C PHE A 280 4.42 3.04 -14.51
N THR A 281 3.28 3.67 -14.25
CA THR A 281 3.03 5.06 -14.60
C THR A 281 2.76 5.90 -13.35
N THR A 282 3.48 6.98 -13.16
CA THR A 282 3.19 8.02 -12.18
C THR A 282 2.59 9.23 -12.89
N LEU A 283 1.38 9.63 -12.51
CA LEU A 283 0.76 10.88 -12.96
C LEU A 283 1.32 12.04 -12.12
N LYS A 284 2.03 12.98 -12.71
CA LYS A 284 2.67 14.10 -12.01
C LYS A 284 1.70 15.24 -11.71
N GLN A 285 0.62 15.35 -12.46
CA GLN A 285 -0.43 16.36 -12.26
C GLN A 285 -1.50 15.84 -11.29
N LYS A 286 -2.19 16.76 -10.58
CA LYS A 286 -3.39 16.41 -9.83
C LYS A 286 -4.48 15.95 -10.80
N ILE A 287 -5.28 14.99 -10.37
CA ILE A 287 -6.32 14.41 -11.25
C ILE A 287 -7.37 15.44 -11.65
N GLU A 288 -7.64 16.45 -10.80
CA GLU A 288 -8.56 17.53 -11.07
C GLU A 288 -8.08 18.47 -12.19
N ASP A 289 -6.75 18.62 -12.32
CA ASP A 289 -6.08 19.53 -13.27
C ASP A 289 -5.70 18.83 -14.58
N LEU A 290 -5.79 17.48 -14.62
CA LEU A 290 -5.40 16.68 -15.77
C LEU A 290 -6.39 16.84 -16.93
N ASP A 291 -5.94 17.36 -18.08
CA ASP A 291 -6.69 17.25 -19.33
C ASP A 291 -6.53 15.83 -19.91
N VAL A 292 -7.53 14.98 -19.59
CA VAL A 292 -7.51 13.58 -19.99
C VAL A 292 -7.52 13.42 -21.52
N ASP A 293 -8.28 14.25 -22.24
CA ASP A 293 -8.39 14.13 -23.72
C ASP A 293 -7.07 14.47 -24.39
N ALA A 294 -6.38 15.50 -23.92
CA ALA A 294 -5.08 15.92 -24.46
C ALA A 294 -3.98 14.88 -24.20
N HIS A 295 -4.01 14.19 -23.05
CA HIS A 295 -2.89 13.34 -22.61
C HIS A 295 -3.16 11.84 -22.69
N ILE A 296 -4.39 11.40 -23.08
CA ILE A 296 -4.75 9.97 -23.06
C ILE A 296 -3.84 9.11 -23.95
N SER A 297 -3.46 9.59 -25.12
CA SER A 297 -2.56 8.86 -26.04
C SER A 297 -1.18 8.63 -25.42
N GLU A 298 -0.69 9.61 -24.70
CA GLU A 298 0.58 9.57 -24.00
C GLU A 298 0.53 8.62 -22.80
N ILE A 299 -0.54 8.70 -21.98
CA ILE A 299 -0.73 7.83 -20.81
C ILE A 299 -0.94 6.37 -21.26
N ARG A 300 -1.56 6.12 -22.41
CA ARG A 300 -1.80 4.77 -22.95
C ARG A 300 -0.53 4.15 -23.54
N ASN A 301 0.35 4.95 -24.16
CA ASN A 301 1.55 4.43 -24.80
C ASN A 301 2.45 3.73 -23.77
N ASN A 302 2.89 2.50 -24.06
CA ASN A 302 3.70 1.67 -23.16
C ASN A 302 5.23 1.86 -23.30
N ASN A 303 5.69 2.99 -23.83
CA ASN A 303 7.11 3.31 -23.86
C ASN A 303 7.55 4.07 -22.60
N SER A 304 8.76 3.79 -22.12
CA SER A 304 9.35 4.54 -21.00
C SER A 304 9.50 6.02 -21.37
N ARG A 305 9.10 6.89 -20.45
CA ARG A 305 9.07 8.34 -20.64
C ARG A 305 9.08 9.05 -19.29
N ASP A 306 9.70 10.22 -19.25
CA ASP A 306 9.61 11.15 -18.13
C ASP A 306 9.43 12.58 -18.63
N ASN A 307 8.29 13.22 -18.30
CA ASN A 307 7.98 14.61 -18.64
C ASN A 307 7.10 15.25 -17.55
N ASP A 308 6.50 16.41 -17.82
CA ASP A 308 5.70 17.17 -16.85
C ASP A 308 4.36 16.51 -16.50
N VAL A 309 3.85 15.60 -17.32
CA VAL A 309 2.55 14.93 -17.14
C VAL A 309 2.73 13.55 -16.52
N VAL A 310 3.64 12.75 -17.05
CA VAL A 310 3.84 11.36 -16.65
C VAL A 310 5.30 10.99 -16.49
N ARG A 311 5.57 10.10 -15.54
CA ARG A 311 6.75 9.26 -15.50
C ARG A 311 6.33 7.83 -15.76
N LYS A 312 6.94 7.16 -16.73
CA LYS A 312 6.61 5.80 -17.15
C LYS A 312 7.87 4.97 -17.23
N ILE A 313 7.85 3.83 -16.56
CA ILE A 313 8.92 2.84 -16.60
C ILE A 313 8.32 1.51 -17.05
N VAL A 314 8.97 0.85 -17.98
CA VAL A 314 8.55 -0.46 -18.49
C VAL A 314 9.58 -1.50 -18.09
N TYR A 315 9.11 -2.56 -17.46
CA TYR A 315 9.93 -3.71 -17.10
C TYR A 315 9.39 -4.98 -17.75
N THR A 316 10.28 -5.88 -18.13
CA THR A 316 9.88 -7.26 -18.41
C THR A 316 9.65 -8.03 -17.10
N ARG A 317 8.88 -9.11 -17.14
CA ARG A 317 8.67 -9.97 -15.96
C ARG A 317 10.00 -10.53 -15.40
N SER A 318 10.96 -10.85 -16.26
CA SER A 318 12.29 -11.28 -15.83
C SER A 318 13.06 -10.20 -15.08
N GLN A 319 12.96 -8.94 -15.51
CA GLN A 319 13.55 -7.82 -14.79
C GLN A 319 12.88 -7.59 -13.43
N ILE A 320 11.55 -7.66 -13.38
CA ILE A 320 10.82 -7.56 -12.09
C ILE A 320 11.26 -8.69 -11.15
N ALA A 321 11.30 -9.94 -11.61
CA ALA A 321 11.72 -11.07 -10.81
C ALA A 321 13.18 -10.90 -10.30
N SER A 322 14.10 -10.42 -11.14
CA SER A 322 15.46 -10.10 -10.74
C SER A 322 15.50 -9.02 -9.65
N LEU A 323 14.73 -7.95 -9.79
CA LEU A 323 14.63 -6.89 -8.79
C LEU A 323 14.02 -7.40 -7.47
N GLU A 324 13.00 -8.26 -7.52
CA GLU A 324 12.41 -8.89 -6.34
C GLU A 324 13.43 -9.74 -5.57
N THR A 325 14.33 -10.46 -6.25
CA THR A 325 15.43 -11.20 -5.58
C THR A 325 16.42 -10.27 -4.87
N LEU A 326 16.54 -9.03 -5.33
CA LEU A 326 17.31 -7.98 -4.69
C LEU A 326 16.53 -7.23 -3.60
N GLY A 327 15.32 -7.68 -3.26
CA GLY A 327 14.50 -7.14 -2.18
C GLY A 327 13.54 -6.03 -2.62
N VAL A 328 13.48 -5.68 -3.90
CA VAL A 328 12.61 -4.61 -4.40
C VAL A 328 11.13 -4.99 -4.28
N GLN A 329 10.32 -4.09 -3.74
CA GLN A 329 8.85 -4.21 -3.72
C GLN A 329 8.25 -3.50 -4.93
N TRP A 330 7.07 -3.91 -5.37
CA TRP A 330 6.40 -3.31 -6.54
C TRP A 330 6.13 -1.80 -6.37
N GLY A 331 6.00 -1.32 -5.15
CA GLY A 331 5.89 0.11 -4.86
C GLY A 331 7.08 0.94 -5.35
N ALA A 332 8.25 0.34 -5.49
CA ALA A 332 9.45 1.00 -5.98
C ALA A 332 9.63 0.91 -7.51
N LEU A 333 8.81 0.14 -8.22
CA LEU A 333 8.95 -0.04 -9.69
C LEU A 333 8.48 1.18 -10.53
N PHE A 334 7.98 2.22 -9.88
CA PHE A 334 7.64 3.48 -10.53
C PHE A 334 8.84 4.39 -10.84
N THR A 335 10.05 3.91 -10.58
CA THR A 335 11.31 4.58 -10.92
C THR A 335 12.25 3.64 -11.67
N ASN A 336 13.27 4.19 -12.33
CA ASN A 336 14.26 3.38 -13.04
C ASN A 336 15.24 2.72 -12.08
N LEU A 337 15.22 1.40 -12.02
CA LEU A 337 16.07 0.56 -11.16
C LEU A 337 17.07 -0.29 -11.97
N ALA A 338 17.34 0.05 -13.23
CA ALA A 338 18.26 -0.70 -14.09
C ALA A 338 19.71 -0.75 -13.54
N TRP A 339 20.08 0.18 -12.68
CA TRP A 339 21.38 0.22 -12.00
C TRP A 339 21.53 -0.88 -10.93
N LEU A 340 20.46 -1.28 -10.25
CA LEU A 340 20.52 -2.16 -9.07
C LEU A 340 21.06 -3.57 -9.39
N PRO A 341 20.64 -4.26 -10.46
CA PRO A 341 21.26 -5.52 -10.85
C PRO A 341 22.77 -5.41 -11.14
N SER A 342 23.25 -4.26 -11.60
CA SER A 342 24.66 -4.05 -11.91
C SER A 342 25.57 -4.01 -10.68
N ILE A 343 25.02 -3.78 -9.50
CA ILE A 343 25.74 -3.79 -8.22
C ILE A 343 25.39 -5.00 -7.34
N ALA A 344 24.59 -5.93 -7.85
CA ALA A 344 24.02 -7.04 -7.08
C ALA A 344 25.07 -7.89 -6.35
N GLU A 345 26.22 -8.15 -7.00
CA GLU A 345 27.32 -8.91 -6.42
C GLU A 345 27.93 -8.27 -5.15
N LYS A 346 27.81 -6.94 -5.02
CA LYS A 346 28.32 -6.18 -3.88
C LYS A 346 27.35 -6.13 -2.71
N LEU A 347 26.16 -6.69 -2.87
CA LEU A 347 25.08 -6.65 -1.89
C LEU A 347 25.02 -7.95 -1.07
N ILE A 348 24.70 -7.80 0.20
CA ILE A 348 24.46 -8.93 1.12
C ILE A 348 23.21 -8.65 1.95
N ASN A 349 22.48 -9.70 2.34
CA ASN A 349 21.29 -9.53 3.16
C ASN A 349 21.67 -9.13 4.61
N LEU A 350 20.96 -8.14 5.16
CA LEU A 350 21.17 -7.62 6.52
C LEU A 350 21.07 -8.72 7.59
N LYS A 351 20.19 -9.71 7.42
CA LYS A 351 20.03 -10.86 8.33
C LYS A 351 21.30 -11.71 8.50
N THR A 352 22.28 -11.54 7.63
CA THR A 352 23.58 -12.19 7.79
C THR A 352 24.30 -11.71 9.05
N PHE A 353 24.12 -10.45 9.40
CA PHE A 353 24.84 -9.78 10.48
C PHE A 353 23.99 -9.54 11.74
N PHE A 354 22.68 -9.36 11.57
CA PHE A 354 21.77 -8.98 12.63
C PHE A 354 20.58 -9.92 12.77
N ASP A 355 20.13 -10.10 14.01
CA ASP A 355 18.80 -10.61 14.32
C ASP A 355 17.83 -9.46 14.35
N VAL A 356 16.84 -9.48 13.45
CA VAL A 356 15.86 -8.40 13.27
C VAL A 356 14.56 -8.77 13.96
N LYS A 357 14.04 -7.88 14.83
CA LYS A 357 12.81 -8.09 15.60
C LYS A 357 12.10 -6.77 15.90
N ARG A 358 10.88 -6.82 16.42
CA ARG A 358 10.18 -5.63 16.94
C ARG A 358 10.52 -5.39 18.39
N GLY A 359 10.42 -4.11 18.80
CA GLY A 359 10.57 -3.71 20.19
C GLY A 359 9.41 -4.18 21.08
N MET A 360 9.46 -3.80 22.36
CA MET A 360 8.55 -4.21 23.41
C MET A 360 7.11 -3.79 23.12
N LYS A 361 6.17 -4.75 23.21
CA LYS A 361 4.73 -4.51 23.18
C LYS A 361 4.19 -4.57 24.61
N SER A 362 3.60 -3.47 25.08
CA SER A 362 3.06 -3.39 26.46
C SER A 362 1.69 -4.06 26.61
N GLY A 363 0.85 -4.01 25.60
CA GLY A 363 -0.57 -4.42 25.68
C GLY A 363 -1.45 -3.44 26.47
N LEU A 364 -0.88 -2.57 27.31
CA LEU A 364 -1.58 -1.52 28.06
C LEU A 364 -0.62 -0.35 28.34
N ASP A 365 -0.53 0.58 27.39
CA ASP A 365 0.44 1.68 27.45
C ASP A 365 0.27 2.58 28.68
N SER A 366 -0.95 2.84 29.13
CA SER A 366 -1.24 3.67 30.29
C SER A 366 -0.72 3.08 31.62
N PHE A 367 -0.60 1.76 31.72
CA PHE A 367 -0.06 1.08 32.89
C PHE A 367 1.46 1.01 32.85
N PHE A 368 2.03 0.66 31.68
CA PHE A 368 3.46 0.36 31.58
C PHE A 368 4.34 1.57 31.32
N TYR A 369 3.86 2.58 30.57
CA TYR A 369 4.72 3.68 30.13
C TYR A 369 4.47 4.97 30.88
N SER A 370 5.56 5.63 31.28
CA SER A 370 5.56 7.02 31.74
C SER A 370 6.23 7.91 30.69
N ASN A 371 5.66 9.09 30.45
CA ASN A 371 6.20 10.06 29.50
C ASN A 371 7.40 10.85 30.05
N THR A 372 7.74 10.65 31.33
CA THR A 372 8.91 11.25 31.96
C THR A 372 9.98 10.18 32.14
N PRO A 373 11.23 10.44 31.72
CA PRO A 373 12.35 9.60 32.10
C PRO A 373 12.49 9.62 33.62
N CYS A 374 12.43 8.44 34.26
CA CYS A 374 12.49 8.34 35.72
C CYS A 374 13.83 7.74 36.14
N ASN A 375 14.66 8.50 36.80
CA ASN A 375 16.01 8.08 37.26
C ASN A 375 16.05 7.53 38.70
N GLN A 376 14.93 7.51 39.42
CA GLN A 376 14.94 7.21 40.86
C GLN A 376 14.08 6.04 41.33
N ASN A 377 13.25 5.43 40.45
CA ASN A 377 12.40 4.31 40.85
C ASN A 377 12.93 3.00 40.25
N VAL A 378 13.24 2.04 41.12
CA VAL A 378 13.83 0.71 40.78
C VAL A 378 12.98 -0.07 39.77
N PHE A 379 11.66 0.18 39.72
CA PHE A 379 10.75 -0.49 38.81
C PHE A 379 10.58 0.21 37.46
N TYR A 380 11.21 1.37 37.24
CA TYR A 380 11.14 2.07 35.97
C TYR A 380 12.50 2.09 35.29
N GLN A 381 12.52 1.59 34.06
CA GLN A 381 13.73 1.53 33.24
C GLN A 381 13.67 2.58 32.11
N PRO A 382 14.82 3.13 31.70
CA PRO A 382 14.90 4.06 30.58
C PRO A 382 14.34 3.44 29.29
N LEU A 383 13.49 4.18 28.57
CA LEU A 383 12.81 3.70 27.36
C LEU A 383 12.97 4.70 26.20
N LEU A 384 13.27 4.15 25.02
CA LEU A 384 13.08 4.83 23.75
C LEU A 384 11.71 4.42 23.18
N LYS A 385 10.73 5.33 23.24
CA LYS A 385 9.33 5.07 22.91
C LYS A 385 8.91 5.65 21.57
N ASN A 386 9.45 6.81 21.20
CA ASN A 386 8.94 7.58 20.07
C ASN A 386 10.03 7.86 19.03
N SER A 387 9.91 7.25 17.84
CA SER A 387 10.87 7.45 16.75
C SER A 387 10.97 8.91 16.28
N LYS A 388 9.92 9.72 16.46
CA LYS A 388 9.96 11.17 16.17
C LYS A 388 10.91 11.96 17.09
N LYS A 389 11.20 11.41 18.27
CA LYS A 389 12.14 12.02 19.23
C LYS A 389 13.58 11.57 19.04
N THR A 390 13.84 10.56 18.22
CA THR A 390 15.19 10.16 17.83
C THR A 390 15.79 11.26 16.96
N LYS A 391 16.78 11.98 17.48
CA LYS A 391 17.36 13.14 16.80
C LYS A 391 18.67 12.81 16.10
N ARG A 392 19.47 11.89 16.65
CA ARG A 392 20.83 11.58 16.18
C ARG A 392 20.98 10.13 15.79
N LEU A 393 22.00 9.84 15.01
CA LEU A 393 22.35 8.47 14.60
C LEU A 393 22.99 7.65 15.75
N PHE A 394 23.34 8.32 16.86
CA PHE A 394 23.61 7.67 18.15
C PHE A 394 22.65 8.23 19.19
N GLN A 395 21.85 7.36 19.83
CA GLN A 395 20.83 7.73 20.80
C GLN A 395 21.19 7.19 22.17
N SER A 396 21.57 8.07 23.09
CA SER A 396 21.89 7.74 24.48
C SER A 396 20.79 8.14 25.47
N GLU A 397 19.95 9.11 25.11
CA GLU A 397 18.95 9.69 25.99
C GLU A 397 17.60 8.99 25.85
N PRO A 398 16.96 8.58 26.96
CA PRO A 398 15.59 8.08 26.97
C PRO A 398 14.59 9.21 26.69
N ASP A 399 13.49 8.90 26.04
CA ASP A 399 12.36 9.83 25.87
C ASP A 399 11.17 9.51 26.78
N SER A 400 11.23 8.40 27.49
CA SER A 400 10.17 7.85 28.36
C SER A 400 10.78 6.87 29.35
N SER A 401 9.94 6.30 30.22
CA SER A 401 10.30 5.16 31.04
C SER A 401 9.25 4.06 30.98
N VAL A 402 9.65 2.83 31.27
CA VAL A 402 8.78 1.65 31.27
C VAL A 402 8.81 0.95 32.61
N PHE A 403 7.64 0.59 33.11
CA PHE A 403 7.49 -0.21 34.32
C PHE A 403 7.92 -1.65 34.01
N CYS A 404 8.98 -2.12 34.70
CA CYS A 404 9.54 -3.45 34.63
C CYS A 404 9.56 -4.06 36.03
N CYS A 405 8.78 -5.11 36.24
CA CYS A 405 8.73 -5.81 37.51
C CYS A 405 8.81 -7.33 37.26
N ASN A 406 9.71 -8.00 37.98
CA ASN A 406 9.85 -9.47 37.92
C ASN A 406 9.39 -10.16 39.21
N LEU A 407 9.04 -9.38 40.24
CA LEU A 407 8.58 -9.91 41.54
C LEU A 407 7.19 -10.51 41.43
N SER A 408 6.86 -11.42 42.34
CA SER A 408 5.52 -11.97 42.50
C SER A 408 4.61 -10.98 43.24
N LEU A 409 3.28 -11.17 43.14
CA LEU A 409 2.32 -10.33 43.86
C LEU A 409 2.50 -10.42 45.40
N SER A 410 2.93 -11.57 45.92
CA SER A 410 3.20 -11.76 47.34
C SER A 410 4.42 -10.97 47.82
N GLU A 411 5.52 -10.98 47.07
CA GLU A 411 6.70 -10.16 47.34
C GLU A 411 6.37 -8.66 47.28
N LEU A 412 5.59 -8.27 46.27
CA LEU A 412 5.16 -6.86 46.12
C LEU A 412 4.22 -6.43 47.25
N GLN A 413 3.33 -7.29 47.72
CA GLN A 413 2.44 -7.00 48.85
C GLN A 413 3.21 -6.78 50.13
N GLN A 414 4.28 -7.54 50.35
CA GLN A 414 5.13 -7.47 51.53
C GLN A 414 6.05 -6.25 51.52
N ASP A 415 6.81 -6.06 50.42
CA ASP A 415 7.94 -5.15 50.41
C ASP A 415 7.70 -3.86 49.60
N TYR A 416 6.71 -3.86 48.67
CA TYR A 416 6.48 -2.76 47.71
C TYR A 416 4.98 -2.44 47.51
N LYS A 417 4.32 -2.07 48.63
CA LYS A 417 2.85 -1.84 48.68
C LYS A 417 2.32 -0.88 47.63
N GLU A 418 3.06 0.16 47.27
CA GLU A 418 2.65 1.12 46.24
C GLU A 418 2.56 0.46 44.84
N VAL A 419 3.53 -0.38 44.50
CA VAL A 419 3.55 -1.13 43.23
C VAL A 419 2.45 -2.19 43.23
N TYR A 420 2.26 -2.88 44.33
CA TYR A 420 1.16 -3.82 44.51
C TYR A 420 -0.21 -3.15 44.31
N ASN A 421 -0.43 -1.99 44.94
CA ASN A 421 -1.67 -1.22 44.78
C ASN A 421 -1.87 -0.73 43.33
N LYS A 422 -0.82 -0.32 42.64
CA LYS A 422 -0.88 0.05 41.21
C LYS A 422 -1.38 -1.12 40.34
N ILE A 423 -0.93 -2.35 40.60
CA ILE A 423 -1.38 -3.56 39.89
C ILE A 423 -2.84 -3.87 40.23
N LEU A 424 -3.23 -3.79 41.52
CA LEU A 424 -4.63 -4.00 41.94
C LEU A 424 -5.58 -3.00 41.25
N GLN A 425 -5.20 -1.71 41.19
CA GLN A 425 -6.04 -0.68 40.56
C GLN A 425 -6.23 -0.90 39.05
N ALA A 426 -5.25 -1.49 38.40
CA ALA A 426 -5.32 -1.76 36.96
C ALA A 426 -6.05 -3.10 36.65
N SER A 427 -6.05 -4.05 37.55
CA SER A 427 -6.70 -5.35 37.40
C SER A 427 -8.21 -5.26 37.67
N PRO A 428 -9.06 -5.97 36.91
CA PRO A 428 -10.48 -6.10 37.24
C PRO A 428 -10.75 -7.02 38.45
N SER A 429 -9.76 -7.79 38.94
CA SER A 429 -9.89 -8.65 40.12
C SER A 429 -9.25 -8.04 41.36
N THR A 430 -9.79 -8.35 42.52
CA THR A 430 -9.30 -7.85 43.82
C THR A 430 -7.95 -8.42 44.25
N ASP A 431 -7.52 -9.53 43.64
CA ASP A 431 -6.24 -10.19 43.88
C ASP A 431 -5.12 -9.77 42.89
N GLY A 432 -5.44 -8.91 41.90
CA GLY A 432 -4.50 -8.40 40.91
C GLY A 432 -4.12 -9.40 39.83
N LYS A 433 -4.67 -10.60 39.80
CA LYS A 433 -4.25 -11.69 38.90
C LYS A 433 -4.91 -11.64 37.53
N THR A 434 -6.08 -11.02 37.42
CA THR A 434 -6.81 -10.95 36.16
C THR A 434 -6.27 -9.86 35.25
N PRO A 435 -5.89 -10.17 33.97
CA PRO A 435 -5.44 -9.18 33.00
C PRO A 435 -6.51 -8.12 32.72
N PRO A 436 -6.15 -6.82 32.65
CA PRO A 436 -7.10 -5.73 32.45
C PRO A 436 -7.74 -5.67 31.05
N ASN A 437 -7.17 -6.34 30.07
CA ASN A 437 -7.68 -6.35 28.71
C ASN A 437 -7.32 -7.62 27.92
N VAL A 438 -7.91 -7.75 26.72
CA VAL A 438 -7.74 -8.93 25.85
C VAL A 438 -6.26 -9.11 25.39
N SER A 439 -5.53 -8.00 25.19
CA SER A 439 -4.14 -8.06 24.70
C SER A 439 -3.17 -8.68 25.70
N LEU A 440 -3.52 -8.70 26.99
CA LEU A 440 -2.71 -9.25 28.06
C LEU A 440 -3.20 -10.63 28.54
N ARG A 441 -4.30 -11.16 27.98
CA ARG A 441 -4.88 -12.45 28.42
C ARG A 441 -3.88 -13.61 28.36
N SER A 442 -3.03 -13.63 27.32
CA SER A 442 -2.03 -14.69 27.15
C SER A 442 -0.95 -14.71 28.24
N ALA A 443 -0.73 -13.60 28.94
CA ALA A 443 0.21 -13.50 30.05
C ALA A 443 -0.36 -14.02 31.40
N GLY A 444 -1.68 -14.23 31.47
CA GLY A 444 -2.37 -14.74 32.68
C GLY A 444 -2.07 -13.89 33.92
N GLU A 445 -1.82 -14.53 35.07
CA GLU A 445 -1.54 -13.86 36.34
C GLU A 445 -0.28 -12.98 36.32
N ASN A 446 0.63 -13.20 35.34
CA ASN A 446 1.86 -12.43 35.19
C ASN A 446 1.72 -11.25 34.22
N TRP A 447 0.50 -10.79 33.92
CA TRP A 447 0.19 -9.75 32.96
C TRP A 447 0.95 -8.43 33.16
N TYR A 448 1.33 -8.13 34.39
CA TYR A 448 2.09 -6.93 34.80
C TYR A 448 3.60 -7.06 34.58
N LYS A 449 4.12 -8.24 34.22
CA LYS A 449 5.52 -8.49 33.92
C LYS A 449 5.75 -8.29 32.43
N ILE A 450 6.56 -7.30 32.08
CA ILE A 450 6.95 -7.04 30.68
C ILE A 450 8.35 -7.57 30.41
N LYS A 451 8.55 -8.20 29.26
CA LYS A 451 9.89 -8.65 28.84
C LYS A 451 10.70 -7.44 28.39
N SER A 452 11.82 -7.19 29.07
CA SER A 452 12.79 -6.15 28.66
C SER A 452 13.46 -6.51 27.35
N ILE A 453 13.49 -5.56 26.41
CA ILE A 453 14.12 -5.72 25.10
C ILE A 453 14.97 -4.49 24.81
N SER A 454 16.26 -4.72 24.59
CA SER A 454 17.24 -3.76 24.08
C SER A 454 17.74 -4.20 22.70
N ALA A 455 18.51 -3.36 22.05
CA ALA A 455 19.13 -3.66 20.75
C ALA A 455 20.36 -2.76 20.53
N ASN A 456 21.23 -3.17 19.60
CA ASN A 456 22.39 -2.36 19.21
C ASN A 456 21.98 -1.21 18.28
N ILE A 457 21.12 -1.49 17.30
CA ILE A 457 20.70 -0.53 16.27
C ILE A 457 19.17 -0.58 16.14
N VAL A 458 18.57 0.57 15.89
CA VAL A 458 17.11 0.71 15.68
C VAL A 458 16.79 1.54 14.45
N THR A 459 15.63 1.27 13.84
CA THR A 459 15.00 2.16 12.87
C THR A 459 13.51 2.30 13.14
N SER A 460 12.88 3.32 12.58
CA SER A 460 11.44 3.56 12.76
C SER A 460 10.60 2.49 12.08
N LEU A 461 9.59 1.97 12.77
CA LEU A 461 8.55 1.14 12.15
C LEU A 461 7.71 1.94 11.15
N ASN A 462 7.50 3.22 11.44
CA ASN A 462 6.77 4.14 10.59
C ASN A 462 7.68 5.31 10.24
N PRO A 463 8.57 5.16 9.23
CA PRO A 463 9.39 6.25 8.77
C PRO A 463 8.54 7.46 8.38
N ASP A 464 8.91 8.62 8.93
CA ASP A 464 8.39 9.92 8.51
C ASP A 464 9.28 10.50 7.38
N THR A 465 9.50 11.78 7.36
CA THR A 465 10.42 12.41 6.39
C THR A 465 11.90 12.09 6.64
N ARG A 466 12.24 11.42 7.76
CA ARG A 466 13.62 11.08 8.14
C ARG A 466 13.86 9.60 8.02
N LEU A 467 14.91 9.23 7.33
CA LEU A 467 15.36 7.85 7.15
C LEU A 467 16.66 7.65 7.92
N PHE A 468 16.68 6.68 8.83
CA PHE A 468 17.85 6.46 9.68
C PHE A 468 17.93 5.06 10.26
N PHE A 469 19.14 4.65 10.58
CA PHE A 469 19.46 3.57 11.51
C PHE A 469 20.30 4.19 12.65
N ALA A 470 19.76 4.19 13.86
CA ALA A 470 20.45 4.78 15.01
C ALA A 470 21.03 3.71 15.92
N LYS A 471 22.31 3.82 16.31
CA LYS A 471 22.87 3.06 17.43
C LYS A 471 22.25 3.52 18.74
N VAL A 472 22.07 2.61 19.67
CA VAL A 472 21.40 2.86 20.94
C VAL A 472 22.31 2.46 22.10
N ALA A 473 22.32 3.25 23.17
CA ALA A 473 23.05 2.91 24.38
C ALA A 473 22.48 1.65 25.04
N ASP A 474 23.35 0.80 25.59
CA ASP A 474 23.03 -0.53 26.14
C ASP A 474 21.96 -0.52 27.25
N ASN A 475 21.82 0.60 27.95
CA ASN A 475 20.87 0.76 29.05
C ASN A 475 19.46 1.16 28.62
N LEU A 476 19.21 1.37 27.32
CA LEU A 476 17.88 1.76 26.81
C LEU A 476 17.05 0.56 26.38
N LEU A 477 15.84 0.49 26.91
CA LEU A 477 14.81 -0.43 26.42
C LEU A 477 14.06 0.20 25.23
N ILE A 478 13.55 -0.63 24.34
CA ILE A 478 13.03 -0.17 23.04
C ILE A 478 11.57 -0.58 22.84
N ASN A 479 10.73 0.41 22.53
CA ASN A 479 9.30 0.23 22.27
C ASN A 479 9.03 -0.41 20.90
N GLN A 480 7.87 -1.07 20.75
CA GLN A 480 7.38 -1.71 19.50
C GLN A 480 7.25 -0.77 18.28
N ARG A 481 7.41 0.54 18.45
CA ARG A 481 7.43 1.51 17.34
C ARG A 481 8.75 1.53 16.58
N PHE A 482 9.71 0.75 17.05
CA PHE A 482 11.00 0.55 16.39
C PHE A 482 11.14 -0.89 15.90
N ILE A 483 11.89 -1.03 14.82
CA ILE A 483 12.48 -2.29 14.38
C ILE A 483 13.90 -2.32 14.94
N LEU A 484 14.25 -3.43 15.53
CA LEU A 484 15.47 -3.68 16.27
C LEU A 484 16.40 -4.58 15.47
N MET A 485 17.69 -4.28 15.54
CA MET A 485 18.77 -5.08 14.98
C MET A 485 19.77 -5.38 16.08
N ASP A 486 19.78 -6.64 16.52
CA ASP A 486 20.75 -7.14 17.47
C ASP A 486 21.91 -7.79 16.71
N ARG A 487 23.12 -7.38 17.02
CA ARG A 487 24.34 -7.92 16.44
C ARG A 487 24.47 -9.42 16.80
N LYS A 488 24.71 -10.27 15.82
CA LYS A 488 24.97 -11.69 16.06
C LYS A 488 26.33 -11.87 16.78
N LYS A 489 26.42 -12.89 17.61
CA LYS A 489 27.59 -13.17 18.47
C LYS A 489 28.92 -13.29 17.73
N ASN A 490 28.87 -13.75 16.48
CA ASN A 490 30.07 -13.93 15.64
C ASN A 490 30.50 -12.66 14.88
N ILE A 491 29.80 -11.54 15.08
CA ILE A 491 30.08 -10.27 14.41
C ILE A 491 30.81 -9.35 15.40
N SER A 492 31.95 -8.79 15.00
CA SER A 492 32.72 -7.88 15.81
C SER A 492 32.07 -6.50 15.89
N GLU A 493 32.43 -5.72 16.89
CA GLU A 493 31.98 -4.35 17.04
C GLU A 493 32.47 -3.44 15.88
N ASN A 494 33.70 -3.66 15.41
CA ASN A 494 34.21 -2.95 14.23
C ASN A 494 33.37 -3.23 12.99
N THR A 495 32.92 -4.49 12.79
CA THR A 495 32.00 -4.82 11.70
C THR A 495 30.63 -4.17 11.90
N GLU A 496 30.15 -4.09 13.12
CA GLU A 496 28.89 -3.37 13.43
C GLU A 496 29.02 -1.86 13.11
N ASN A 497 30.14 -1.23 13.45
CA ASN A 497 30.36 0.19 13.18
C ASN A 497 30.35 0.49 11.67
N ILE A 498 31.03 -0.30 10.87
CA ILE A 498 31.00 -0.13 9.40
C ILE A 498 29.60 -0.41 8.83
N LEU A 499 28.89 -1.44 9.33
CA LEU A 499 27.52 -1.72 8.91
C LEU A 499 26.56 -0.59 9.28
N HIS A 500 26.74 0.04 10.46
CA HIS A 500 25.96 1.21 10.85
C HIS A 500 26.14 2.37 9.86
N ALA A 501 27.37 2.64 9.42
CA ALA A 501 27.64 3.61 8.38
C ALA A 501 26.98 3.21 7.05
N LEU A 502 27.20 1.98 6.58
CA LEU A 502 26.66 1.48 5.30
C LEU A 502 25.12 1.47 5.25
N MET A 503 24.45 1.14 6.36
CA MET A 503 22.99 1.21 6.47
C MET A 503 22.46 2.65 6.40
N ASN A 504 23.26 3.63 6.80
CA ASN A 504 22.90 5.05 6.71
C ASN A 504 23.40 5.72 5.42
N SER A 505 23.99 4.98 4.48
CA SER A 505 24.35 5.52 3.16
C SER A 505 23.12 5.75 2.28
N LEU A 506 23.33 6.42 1.15
CA LEU A 506 22.30 6.66 0.12
C LEU A 506 21.57 5.36 -0.27
N LEU A 507 22.31 4.24 -0.40
CA LEU A 507 21.74 2.93 -0.69
C LEU A 507 20.89 2.39 0.47
N GLY A 508 21.31 2.61 1.72
CA GLY A 508 20.54 2.21 2.90
C GLY A 508 19.22 2.97 3.00
N MET A 509 19.24 4.28 2.74
CA MET A 509 18.02 5.11 2.66
C MET A 509 17.09 4.65 1.51
N PHE A 510 17.67 4.32 0.34
CA PHE A 510 16.91 3.73 -0.78
C PHE A 510 16.18 2.46 -0.34
N TYR A 511 16.83 1.54 0.38
CA TYR A 511 16.17 0.31 0.82
C TYR A 511 15.09 0.56 1.87
N ILE A 512 15.21 1.55 2.75
CA ILE A 512 14.11 1.90 3.67
C ILE A 512 12.86 2.30 2.87
N GLU A 513 12.99 3.18 1.88
CA GLU A 513 11.87 3.60 1.03
C GLU A 513 11.34 2.46 0.15
N CYS A 514 12.24 1.70 -0.45
CA CYS A 514 11.91 0.56 -1.32
C CYS A 514 11.09 -0.51 -0.60
N LEU A 515 11.34 -0.74 0.69
CA LEU A 515 10.65 -1.74 1.52
C LEU A 515 9.43 -1.17 2.23
N SER A 516 9.27 0.14 2.26
CA SER A 516 8.14 0.80 2.87
C SER A 516 6.97 0.90 1.89
N PHE A 517 5.75 0.99 2.40
CA PHE A 517 4.60 1.35 1.58
C PHE A 517 3.83 2.52 2.21
N GLY A 518 3.38 3.46 1.37
CA GLY A 518 2.67 4.64 1.84
C GLY A 518 1.25 4.30 2.30
N ARG A 519 0.91 4.70 3.53
CA ARG A 519 -0.47 4.62 4.09
C ARG A 519 -1.31 5.86 3.76
N GLY A 520 -0.74 6.83 3.06
CA GLY A 520 -1.29 8.18 2.96
C GLY A 520 -0.87 9.06 4.15
N ASP A 521 -1.13 10.37 4.07
CA ASP A 521 -0.72 11.36 5.07
C ASP A 521 0.81 11.43 5.29
N GLY A 522 1.60 11.05 4.28
CA GLY A 522 3.07 11.11 4.32
C GLY A 522 3.74 10.07 5.22
N VAL A 523 2.98 9.12 5.79
CA VAL A 523 3.50 8.06 6.64
C VAL A 523 3.74 6.80 5.82
N ALA A 524 4.95 6.28 5.90
CA ALA A 524 5.30 4.96 5.37
C ALA A 524 5.21 3.89 6.46
N ASP A 525 5.02 2.65 6.06
CA ASP A 525 4.98 1.48 6.94
C ASP A 525 6.10 0.51 6.55
N LEU A 526 7.03 0.28 7.45
CA LEU A 526 8.14 -0.64 7.29
C LEU A 526 7.92 -1.87 8.17
N SER A 527 7.93 -3.06 7.58
CA SER A 527 7.76 -4.30 8.33
C SER A 527 9.12 -4.85 8.81
N SER A 528 9.18 -5.38 10.05
CA SER A 528 10.37 -6.07 10.55
C SER A 528 10.74 -7.29 9.70
N ASP A 529 9.73 -8.03 9.22
CA ASP A 529 9.96 -9.23 8.42
C ASP A 529 10.52 -8.88 7.04
N ARG A 530 10.02 -7.81 6.41
CA ARG A 530 10.59 -7.31 5.15
C ARG A 530 12.00 -6.78 5.33
N LEU A 531 12.26 -6.00 6.38
CA LEU A 531 13.60 -5.52 6.65
C LEU A 531 14.55 -6.71 6.86
N LYS A 532 14.12 -7.74 7.59
CA LYS A 532 14.89 -8.96 7.80
C LYS A 532 15.17 -9.71 6.50
N GLU A 533 14.14 -9.95 5.68
CA GLU A 533 14.25 -10.84 4.52
C GLU A 533 14.74 -10.12 3.25
N CYS A 534 14.42 -8.83 3.09
CA CYS A 534 14.62 -8.12 1.83
C CYS A 534 15.68 -7.03 1.87
N PHE A 535 16.02 -6.47 3.06
CA PHE A 535 17.01 -5.38 3.12
C PHE A 535 18.40 -5.87 2.75
N LYS A 536 18.99 -5.23 1.75
CA LYS A 536 20.36 -5.46 1.33
C LYS A 536 21.25 -4.29 1.76
N VAL A 537 22.46 -4.63 2.18
CA VAL A 537 23.52 -3.66 2.51
C VAL A 537 24.75 -3.96 1.66
N LEU A 538 25.57 -2.96 1.40
CA LEU A 538 26.88 -3.19 0.80
C LEU A 538 27.71 -4.12 1.69
N ASN A 539 28.31 -5.15 1.09
CA ASN A 539 29.01 -6.19 1.84
C ASN A 539 30.39 -5.71 2.34
N PRO A 540 30.58 -5.48 3.65
CA PRO A 540 31.82 -4.95 4.20
C PRO A 540 33.04 -5.87 3.97
N ASN A 541 32.82 -7.12 3.58
CA ASN A 541 33.92 -8.05 3.27
C ASN A 541 34.66 -7.72 1.97
N PHE A 542 34.12 -6.86 1.13
CA PHE A 542 34.81 -6.33 -0.06
C PHE A 542 35.81 -5.21 0.27
N LEU A 543 35.81 -4.71 1.51
CA LEU A 543 36.63 -3.58 1.95
C LEU A 543 37.86 -4.06 2.74
N ASN A 544 39.01 -3.47 2.45
CA ASN A 544 40.19 -3.56 3.32
C ASN A 544 40.05 -2.59 4.52
N GLU A 545 40.96 -2.67 5.49
CA GLU A 545 40.87 -1.85 6.72
C GLU A 545 41.00 -0.35 6.46
N ILE A 546 41.81 0.08 5.46
CA ILE A 546 41.95 1.49 5.09
C ILE A 546 40.64 2.02 4.53
N GLN A 547 40.00 1.27 3.64
CA GLN A 547 38.71 1.63 3.05
C GLN A 547 37.59 1.71 4.10
N LYS A 548 37.57 0.78 5.06
CA LYS A 548 36.65 0.85 6.20
C LYS A 548 36.87 2.09 7.04
N GLN A 549 38.14 2.44 7.30
CA GLN A 549 38.48 3.64 8.05
C GLN A 549 38.04 4.92 7.33
N ASN A 550 38.28 5.03 6.02
CA ASN A 550 37.83 6.16 5.21
C ASN A 550 36.31 6.37 5.31
N ILE A 551 35.53 5.29 5.27
CA ILE A 551 34.06 5.34 5.40
C ILE A 551 33.66 5.80 6.81
N ILE A 552 34.29 5.30 7.87
CA ILE A 552 34.00 5.68 9.27
C ILE A 552 34.33 7.15 9.50
N GLU A 553 35.45 7.65 8.99
CA GLU A 553 35.84 9.05 9.10
C GLU A 553 34.85 9.97 8.36
N ALA A 554 34.44 9.59 7.16
CA ALA A 554 33.44 10.34 6.41
C ALA A 554 32.04 10.30 7.07
N PHE A 555 31.74 9.27 7.87
CA PHE A 555 30.48 9.12 8.59
C PHE A 555 30.40 9.96 9.86
N GLN A 556 31.55 10.33 10.48
CA GLN A 556 31.61 11.01 11.76
C GLN A 556 30.79 12.33 11.81
N PRO A 557 30.85 13.22 10.79
CA PRO A 557 30.05 14.44 10.80
C PRO A 557 28.54 14.20 10.90
N LEU A 558 28.04 13.09 10.35
CA LEU A 558 26.63 12.74 10.42
C LEU A 558 26.22 12.25 11.82
N LEU A 559 27.15 11.64 12.57
CA LEU A 559 26.91 11.25 13.97
C LEU A 559 26.81 12.46 14.91
N ASP A 560 27.50 13.54 14.59
CA ASP A 560 27.64 14.72 15.43
C ASP A 560 26.49 15.74 15.31
N ARG A 561 25.59 15.53 14.33
CA ARG A 561 24.45 16.41 14.07
C ARG A 561 23.09 15.72 14.14
N ASP A 562 22.02 16.52 14.14
CA ASP A 562 20.67 16.02 14.06
C ASP A 562 20.35 15.45 12.66
N ILE A 563 19.52 14.40 12.63
CA ILE A 563 18.99 13.78 11.42
C ILE A 563 17.98 14.75 10.78
N LYS A 564 18.20 15.08 9.51
CA LYS A 564 17.33 15.99 8.76
C LYS A 564 16.24 15.22 7.96
N PRO A 565 15.18 15.91 7.53
CA PRO A 565 14.26 15.38 6.54
C PRO A 565 14.99 14.96 5.26
N LEU A 566 14.52 13.91 4.57
CA LEU A 566 15.20 13.29 3.45
C LEU A 566 15.68 14.29 2.38
N PHE A 567 14.79 15.17 1.92
CA PHE A 567 15.14 16.11 0.83
C PHE A 567 16.20 17.16 1.28
N GLU A 568 16.18 17.56 2.55
CA GLU A 568 17.24 18.42 3.11
C GLU A 568 18.54 17.63 3.32
N GLU A 569 18.41 16.38 3.77
CA GLU A 569 19.54 15.47 4.01
C GLU A 569 20.34 15.24 2.72
N LEU A 570 19.67 15.02 1.58
CA LEU A 570 20.28 14.76 0.29
C LEU A 570 21.04 15.97 -0.30
N GLU A 571 20.84 17.17 0.24
CA GLU A 571 21.52 18.41 -0.19
C GLU A 571 22.63 18.85 0.78
N CYS A 572 22.83 18.15 1.92
CA CYS A 572 23.87 18.47 2.87
C CYS A 572 25.25 18.05 2.36
N GLU A 573 26.25 18.94 2.45
CA GLU A 573 27.61 18.68 1.95
C GLU A 573 28.26 17.47 2.62
N ASP A 574 28.10 17.32 3.94
CA ASP A 574 28.62 16.18 4.71
C ASP A 574 27.99 14.86 4.28
N ARG A 575 26.68 14.86 3.98
CA ARG A 575 25.96 13.71 3.43
C ARG A 575 26.46 13.35 2.03
N VAL A 576 26.54 14.32 1.15
CA VAL A 576 27.04 14.13 -0.23
C VAL A 576 28.49 13.61 -0.21
N HIS A 577 29.33 14.15 0.67
CA HIS A 577 30.71 13.67 0.85
C HIS A 577 30.73 12.21 1.30
N PHE A 578 30.03 11.88 2.37
CA PHE A 578 29.95 10.52 2.91
C PHE A 578 29.47 9.50 1.86
N ASP A 579 28.37 9.80 1.17
CA ASP A 579 27.81 8.91 0.15
C ASP A 579 28.78 8.70 -1.02
N ASN A 580 29.49 9.73 -1.46
CA ASN A 580 30.51 9.61 -2.49
C ASN A 580 31.70 8.75 -2.03
N VAL A 581 32.16 8.91 -0.78
CA VAL A 581 33.21 8.04 -0.21
C VAL A 581 32.74 6.59 -0.21
N VAL A 582 31.56 6.30 0.34
CA VAL A 582 31.00 4.93 0.36
C VAL A 582 30.95 4.33 -1.04
N LEU A 583 30.35 5.02 -2.00
CA LEU A 583 30.20 4.49 -3.35
C LEU A 583 31.55 4.35 -4.09
N SER A 584 32.51 5.24 -3.84
CA SER A 584 33.86 5.17 -4.39
C SER A 584 34.63 3.97 -3.87
N GLU A 585 34.59 3.70 -2.54
CA GLU A 585 35.29 2.57 -1.93
C GLU A 585 34.76 1.21 -2.43
N PHE A 586 33.48 1.19 -2.85
CA PHE A 586 32.89 0.00 -3.51
C PHE A 586 33.04 0.02 -5.03
N GLY A 587 33.62 1.06 -5.65
CA GLY A 587 33.79 1.18 -7.10
C GLY A 587 32.47 1.31 -7.86
N ILE A 588 31.45 1.94 -7.26
CA ILE A 588 30.11 2.14 -7.82
C ILE A 588 29.66 3.62 -7.85
N GLN A 589 30.61 4.54 -7.77
CA GLN A 589 30.34 5.98 -7.71
C GLN A 589 29.56 6.50 -8.94
N ASN A 590 29.71 5.87 -10.08
CA ASN A 590 28.97 6.18 -11.30
C ASN A 590 27.46 6.04 -11.15
N TYR A 591 26.96 5.30 -10.17
CA TYR A 591 25.52 5.12 -9.89
C TYR A 591 24.95 6.10 -8.86
N TYR A 592 25.76 7.06 -8.35
CA TYR A 592 25.29 8.02 -7.34
C TYR A 592 23.99 8.72 -7.73
N ASN A 593 23.95 9.29 -8.95
CA ASN A 593 22.77 10.01 -9.44
C ASN A 593 21.58 9.10 -9.67
N ASP A 594 21.80 7.88 -10.16
CA ASP A 594 20.72 6.90 -10.38
C ASP A 594 20.07 6.48 -9.05
N ILE A 595 20.89 6.23 -8.02
CA ILE A 595 20.40 5.87 -6.69
C ILE A 595 19.65 7.05 -6.06
N LYS A 596 20.25 8.27 -6.11
CA LYS A 596 19.64 9.50 -5.57
C LYS A 596 18.28 9.77 -6.24
N LEU A 597 18.22 9.70 -7.57
CA LEU A 597 17.02 9.94 -8.34
C LEU A 597 15.94 8.88 -8.04
N SER A 598 16.33 7.61 -7.93
CA SER A 598 15.42 6.52 -7.58
C SER A 598 14.82 6.73 -6.19
N LEU A 599 15.64 7.10 -5.20
CA LEU A 599 15.20 7.41 -3.85
C LEU A 599 14.21 8.58 -3.82
N ILE A 600 14.50 9.67 -4.51
CA ILE A 600 13.61 10.84 -4.64
C ILE A 600 12.26 10.40 -5.22
N HIS A 601 12.28 9.69 -6.34
CA HIS A 601 11.06 9.29 -7.06
C HIS A 601 10.17 8.31 -6.29
N ILE A 602 10.74 7.43 -5.45
CA ILE A 602 9.96 6.54 -4.57
C ILE A 602 9.32 7.35 -3.44
N SER A 603 10.03 8.36 -2.93
CA SER A 603 9.61 9.15 -1.77
C SER A 603 8.57 10.22 -2.11
N GLU A 604 8.64 10.83 -3.30
CA GLU A 604 7.74 11.92 -3.73
C GLU A 604 6.24 11.60 -3.57
N PRO A 605 5.71 10.48 -4.09
CA PRO A 605 4.27 10.21 -4.02
C PRO A 605 3.75 10.03 -2.60
N THR A 606 4.62 9.59 -1.68
CA THR A 606 4.23 9.31 -0.29
C THR A 606 4.38 10.53 0.61
N ARG A 607 5.28 11.48 0.29
CA ARG A 607 5.71 12.55 1.19
C ARG A 607 5.28 13.97 0.77
N LEU A 608 4.98 14.20 -0.51
CA LEU A 608 4.49 15.51 -0.97
C LEU A 608 3.15 15.93 -0.34
N GLY A 609 2.34 15.00 0.12
CA GLY A 609 1.12 15.29 0.88
C GLY A 609 1.33 15.90 2.27
N MET A 610 2.59 16.06 2.74
CA MET A 610 2.93 16.72 4.02
C MET A 610 3.30 18.20 3.88
N ILE A 611 3.46 18.70 2.66
CA ILE A 611 3.93 20.08 2.39
C ILE A 611 2.77 21.02 2.03
N SER A 612 1.54 20.50 1.91
CA SER A 612 0.32 21.28 1.61
C SER A 612 -0.52 21.53 2.84
#